data_659ef24be3df6c29ce8be3437650db29
#
_entry.id   659ef24be3df6c29ce8be3437650db29
#
_cell.length_a   1.000
_cell.length_b   1.000
_cell.length_c   1.000
_cell.angle_alpha   90.00
_cell.angle_beta   90.00
_cell.angle_gamma   90.00
#
_symmetry.space_group_name_H-M   'P 1'
#
loop_
_entity.id
_entity.type
_entity.pdbx_description
1 polymer ?
#
loop_
_entity_poly.entity_id
_entity_poly.type
_entity_poly.pdbx_seq_one_letter_code
_entity_poly.pdbx_strand_id
1 'polypeptide(L)'
;LLAAGEFGCLREAALCAAVAQGRDILLVGKNNASHKNEEFWENGDVSEFQALLRAFTRAEGMNFDPDACARYGVHAMASREAARSADQFLQLAKRAGLSINDEVADAESLAKTLLAAFSDHLGVETSPGSRIYRLAGDYTGHLDKDAHIKAPRLLVASEIVEVQGKALTVK
;
A
#
# COMPACT_ATOMS: atom_id res chain seq x y z
N LEU A 1 6.58 8.49 8.68
CA LEU A 1 6.67 9.87 8.18
C LEU A 1 8.08 10.46 8.30
N LEU A 2 8.85 10.19 9.38
CA LEU A 2 10.23 10.70 9.49
C LEU A 2 11.08 10.25 8.32
N ALA A 3 11.15 8.95 8.06
CA ALA A 3 11.88 8.39 6.92
C ALA A 3 11.39 8.96 5.57
N ALA A 4 10.07 9.17 5.43
CA ALA A 4 9.50 9.78 4.25
C ALA A 4 9.98 11.23 4.02
N GLY A 5 10.23 11.98 5.10
CA GLY A 5 10.84 13.30 5.02
C GLY A 5 12.29 13.25 4.52
N GLU A 6 13.05 12.24 4.92
CA GLU A 6 14.43 12.04 4.46
C GLU A 6 14.50 11.62 2.99
N PHE A 7 13.56 10.80 2.53
CA PHE A 7 13.50 10.31 1.15
C PHE A 7 12.62 11.18 0.22
N GLY A 8 12.05 12.28 0.70
CA GLY A 8 11.30 13.23 -0.11
C GLY A 8 9.93 12.73 -0.61
N CYS A 9 9.33 11.72 0.02
CA CYS A 9 8.07 11.09 -0.39
C CYS A 9 6.94 11.22 0.65
N LEU A 10 6.89 12.34 1.35
CA LEU A 10 5.93 12.55 2.46
C LEU A 10 4.47 12.44 2.04
N ARG A 11 4.11 12.91 0.84
CA ARG A 11 2.73 12.85 0.34
C ARG A 11 2.29 11.40 0.11
N GLU A 12 3.12 10.65 -0.61
CA GLU A 12 2.87 9.25 -0.93
C GLU A 12 2.86 8.39 0.34
N ALA A 13 3.81 8.62 1.24
CA ALA A 13 3.87 7.88 2.51
C ALA A 13 2.68 8.19 3.43
N ALA A 14 2.21 9.43 3.48
CA ALA A 14 1.02 9.81 4.23
C ALA A 14 -0.22 9.11 3.67
N LEU A 15 -0.34 9.04 2.35
CA LEU A 15 -1.44 8.33 1.69
C LEU A 15 -1.35 6.81 1.89
N CYS A 16 -0.15 6.22 1.76
CA CYS A 16 0.07 4.79 2.06
C CYS A 16 -0.33 4.47 3.51
N ALA A 17 0.07 5.30 4.47
CA ALA A 17 -0.32 5.13 5.87
C ALA A 17 -1.84 5.24 6.09
N ALA A 18 -2.49 6.18 5.39
CA ALA A 18 -3.94 6.35 5.46
C ALA A 18 -4.71 5.16 4.89
N VAL A 19 -4.23 4.62 3.76
CA VAL A 19 -4.84 3.45 3.10
C VAL A 19 -4.61 2.19 3.94
N ALA A 20 -3.40 1.99 4.47
CA ALA A 20 -3.06 0.82 5.28
C ALA A 20 -3.86 0.73 6.59
N GLN A 21 -4.30 1.87 7.14
CA GLN A 21 -5.10 1.93 8.37
C GLN A 21 -6.61 2.01 8.11
N GLY A 22 -7.00 2.29 6.88
CA GLY A 22 -8.37 2.54 6.48
C GLY A 22 -9.07 1.30 5.92
N ARG A 23 -10.14 1.58 5.20
CA ARG A 23 -10.87 0.57 4.41
C ARG A 23 -10.22 0.48 3.03
N ASP A 24 -10.29 -0.71 2.44
CA ASP A 24 -9.81 -0.92 1.08
C ASP A 24 -10.44 0.09 0.11
N ILE A 25 -9.60 0.78 -0.64
CA ILE A 25 -10.02 1.72 -1.67
C ILE A 25 -10.33 1.01 -3.00
N LEU A 26 -9.77 -0.18 -3.23
CA LEU A 26 -10.12 -1.03 -4.35
C LEU A 26 -11.27 -1.96 -3.98
N LEU A 27 -12.29 -2.00 -4.85
CA LEU A 27 -13.43 -2.89 -4.66
C LEU A 27 -13.01 -4.31 -5.03
N VAL A 28 -12.95 -5.19 -4.04
CA VAL A 28 -12.78 -6.62 -4.23
C VAL A 28 -14.16 -7.24 -4.43
N GLY A 29 -14.50 -7.63 -5.64
CA GLY A 29 -15.84 -8.16 -5.96
C GLY A 29 -15.80 -9.59 -6.47
N LYS A 30 -16.74 -10.42 -6.01
CA LYS A 30 -16.97 -11.77 -6.52
C LYS A 30 -17.51 -11.78 -7.96
N ASN A 31 -17.97 -10.64 -8.50
CA ASN A 31 -18.55 -10.52 -9.84
C ASN A 31 -18.09 -9.22 -10.51
N ASN A 32 -17.23 -9.30 -11.52
CA ASN A 32 -16.79 -8.21 -12.42
C ASN A 32 -16.13 -6.97 -11.78
N ALA A 33 -16.11 -6.80 -10.47
CA ALA A 33 -15.46 -5.64 -9.86
C ALA A 33 -13.93 -5.78 -9.84
N SER A 34 -13.41 -6.99 -9.72
CA SER A 34 -11.97 -7.26 -9.80
C SER A 34 -11.37 -6.93 -11.16
N HIS A 35 -12.12 -7.10 -12.26
CA HIS A 35 -11.65 -6.72 -13.60
C HIS A 35 -11.63 -5.22 -13.84
N LYS A 36 -12.41 -4.44 -13.09
CA LYS A 36 -12.49 -2.99 -13.27
C LYS A 36 -11.29 -2.24 -12.70
N ASN A 37 -10.57 -2.82 -11.76
CA ASN A 37 -9.41 -2.21 -11.14
C ASN A 37 -8.07 -2.75 -11.68
N GLU A 38 -8.10 -3.67 -12.66
CA GLU A 38 -6.90 -4.21 -13.32
C GLU A 38 -6.05 -3.09 -13.98
N GLU A 39 -6.68 -2.00 -14.42
CA GLU A 39 -5.99 -0.88 -15.04
C GLU A 39 -5.00 -0.16 -14.09
N PHE A 40 -5.15 -0.34 -12.77
CA PHE A 40 -4.25 0.26 -11.80
C PHE A 40 -2.98 -0.55 -11.56
N TRP A 41 -2.91 -1.79 -12.05
CA TRP A 41 -1.76 -2.66 -11.92
C TRP A 41 -0.87 -2.58 -13.15
N GLU A 42 0.40 -2.29 -12.96
CA GLU A 42 1.38 -2.18 -14.04
C GLU A 42 2.44 -3.28 -13.94
N ASN A 43 2.95 -3.72 -15.11
CA ASN A 43 3.98 -4.77 -15.21
C ASN A 43 5.35 -4.32 -14.69
N GLY A 44 5.50 -3.52 -13.79
CA GLY A 44 6.76 -3.05 -13.21
C GLY A 44 6.56 -2.69 -11.75
N ASP A 45 5.35 -2.89 -11.26
CA ASP A 45 5.05 -2.57 -9.87
C ASP A 45 5.88 -3.44 -8.93
N VAL A 46 6.55 -2.79 -8.01
CA VAL A 46 7.34 -3.41 -6.94
C VAL A 46 6.61 -3.34 -5.60
N SER A 47 5.46 -2.65 -5.55
CA SER A 47 4.63 -2.51 -4.36
C SER A 47 3.16 -2.39 -4.74
N GLU A 48 2.29 -3.04 -3.98
CA GLU A 48 0.84 -2.90 -4.13
C GLU A 48 0.35 -1.48 -3.87
N PHE A 49 1.07 -0.73 -3.07
CA PHE A 49 0.78 0.69 -2.86
C PHE A 49 0.84 1.52 -4.16
N GLN A 50 1.60 1.13 -5.17
CA GLN A 50 1.65 1.86 -6.44
C GLN A 50 0.29 1.83 -7.15
N ALA A 51 -0.37 0.68 -7.18
CA ALA A 51 -1.73 0.57 -7.72
C ALA A 51 -2.75 1.35 -6.87
N LEU A 52 -2.62 1.29 -5.55
CA LEU A 52 -3.49 2.04 -4.63
C LEU A 52 -3.33 3.56 -4.79
N LEU A 53 -2.10 4.05 -4.96
CA LEU A 53 -1.84 5.48 -5.24
C LEU A 53 -2.47 5.92 -6.56
N ARG A 54 -2.36 5.11 -7.63
CA ARG A 54 -2.99 5.40 -8.93
C ARG A 54 -4.52 5.41 -8.83
N ALA A 55 -5.10 4.44 -8.12
CA ALA A 55 -6.54 4.38 -7.89
C ALA A 55 -7.04 5.60 -7.09
N PHE A 56 -6.30 5.99 -6.06
CA PHE A 56 -6.61 7.19 -5.28
C PHE A 56 -6.56 8.45 -6.14
N THR A 57 -5.50 8.66 -6.92
CA THR A 57 -5.36 9.81 -7.83
C THR A 57 -6.52 9.87 -8.83
N ARG A 58 -6.94 8.70 -9.34
CA ARG A 58 -8.13 8.62 -10.21
C ARG A 58 -9.39 9.07 -9.48
N ALA A 59 -9.62 8.60 -8.24
CA ALA A 59 -10.77 8.99 -7.43
C ALA A 59 -10.78 10.48 -7.10
N GLU A 60 -9.63 11.05 -6.75
CA GLU A 60 -9.45 12.47 -6.48
C GLU A 60 -9.78 13.32 -7.71
N GLY A 61 -9.29 12.94 -8.90
CA GLY A 61 -9.61 13.61 -10.16
C GLY A 61 -11.09 13.56 -10.54
N MET A 62 -11.85 12.63 -9.96
CA MET A 62 -13.32 12.54 -10.08
C MET A 62 -14.05 13.17 -8.88
N ASN A 63 -13.38 13.95 -8.02
CA ASN A 63 -13.92 14.53 -6.79
C ASN A 63 -14.60 13.49 -5.88
N PHE A 64 -14.11 12.24 -5.91
CA PHE A 64 -14.68 11.11 -5.16
C PHE A 64 -16.18 10.90 -5.44
N ASP A 65 -16.61 11.12 -6.69
CA ASP A 65 -17.97 10.83 -7.11
C ASP A 65 -18.24 9.31 -7.06
N PRO A 66 -19.29 8.84 -6.34
CA PRO A 66 -19.50 7.41 -6.13
C PRO A 66 -19.71 6.62 -7.44
N ASP A 67 -20.50 7.19 -8.36
CA ASP A 67 -20.83 6.50 -9.60
C ASP A 67 -19.64 6.47 -10.57
N ALA A 68 -18.87 7.56 -10.61
CA ALA A 68 -17.66 7.63 -11.41
C ALA A 68 -16.61 6.66 -10.86
N CYS A 69 -16.34 6.65 -9.55
CA CYS A 69 -15.38 5.76 -8.91
C CYS A 69 -15.75 4.28 -9.10
N ALA A 70 -17.03 3.93 -8.93
CA ALA A 70 -17.49 2.55 -9.07
C ALA A 70 -17.27 1.97 -10.48
N ARG A 71 -17.23 2.81 -11.52
CA ARG A 71 -16.90 2.37 -12.89
C ARG A 71 -15.49 1.83 -13.02
N TYR A 72 -14.56 2.30 -12.18
CA TYR A 72 -13.16 1.89 -12.11
C TYR A 72 -12.88 0.91 -10.97
N GLY A 73 -13.90 0.43 -10.29
CA GLY A 73 -13.70 -0.47 -9.14
C GLY A 73 -13.06 0.21 -7.94
N VAL A 74 -13.28 1.52 -7.76
CA VAL A 74 -12.75 2.30 -6.65
C VAL A 74 -13.88 2.68 -5.67
N HIS A 75 -13.59 2.57 -4.38
CA HIS A 75 -14.53 2.90 -3.30
C HIS A 75 -14.42 4.38 -2.93
N ALA A 76 -15.32 5.22 -3.46
CA ALA A 76 -15.28 6.67 -3.30
C ALA A 76 -15.20 7.15 -1.84
N MET A 77 -16.02 6.56 -0.94
CA MET A 77 -16.01 6.95 0.48
C MET A 77 -14.70 6.60 1.17
N ALA A 78 -14.16 5.38 0.94
CA ALA A 78 -12.88 4.97 1.49
C ALA A 78 -11.74 5.87 0.99
N SER A 79 -11.73 6.21 -0.30
CA SER A 79 -10.76 7.15 -0.88
C SER A 79 -10.86 8.54 -0.26
N ARG A 80 -12.07 9.04 -0.02
CA ARG A 80 -12.28 10.35 0.65
C ARG A 80 -11.84 10.33 2.12
N GLU A 81 -12.05 9.22 2.82
CA GLU A 81 -11.56 9.02 4.19
C GLU A 81 -10.03 8.96 4.21
N ALA A 82 -9.42 8.24 3.27
CA ALA A 82 -7.96 8.18 3.10
C ALA A 82 -7.37 9.58 2.83
N ALA A 83 -8.02 10.40 1.97
CA ALA A 83 -7.59 11.78 1.73
C ALA A 83 -7.54 12.61 3.03
N ARG A 84 -8.61 12.55 3.84
CA ARG A 84 -8.67 13.29 5.12
C ARG A 84 -7.60 12.83 6.10
N SER A 85 -7.36 11.52 6.19
CA SER A 85 -6.33 10.96 7.06
C SER A 85 -4.93 11.34 6.59
N ALA A 86 -4.68 11.29 5.28
CA ALA A 86 -3.41 11.72 4.70
C ALA A 86 -3.13 13.21 4.97
N ASP A 87 -4.14 14.08 4.82
CA ASP A 87 -4.03 15.51 5.16
C ASP A 87 -3.67 15.72 6.64
N GLN A 88 -4.27 14.95 7.55
CA GLN A 88 -3.94 15.02 8.97
C GLN A 88 -2.48 14.59 9.22
N PHE A 89 -2.00 13.52 8.57
CA PHE A 89 -0.62 13.09 8.68
C PHE A 89 0.35 14.12 8.13
N LEU A 90 0.03 14.78 7.02
CA LEU A 90 0.84 15.85 6.45
C LEU A 90 0.88 17.08 7.37
N GLN A 91 -0.23 17.44 8.02
CA GLN A 91 -0.24 18.51 9.01
C GLN A 91 0.63 18.18 10.22
N LEU A 92 0.61 16.93 10.70
CA LEU A 92 1.49 16.48 11.78
C LEU A 92 2.96 16.53 11.36
N ALA A 93 3.28 16.09 10.14
CA ALA A 93 4.63 16.18 9.58
C ALA A 93 5.14 17.63 9.51
N LYS A 94 4.30 18.56 9.03
CA LYS A 94 4.63 20.00 9.02
C LYS A 94 4.90 20.54 10.42
N ARG A 95 4.08 20.18 11.40
CA ARG A 95 4.27 20.59 12.81
C ARG A 95 5.56 20.01 13.41
N ALA A 96 5.98 18.86 12.95
CA ALA A 96 7.26 18.22 13.30
C ALA A 96 8.46 18.82 12.55
N GLY A 97 8.26 19.83 11.70
CA GLY A 97 9.33 20.51 10.95
C GLY A 97 9.76 19.79 9.68
N LEU A 98 8.98 18.80 9.20
CA LEU A 98 9.28 18.11 7.95
C LEU A 98 8.83 18.94 6.75
N SER A 99 9.69 19.02 5.73
CA SER A 99 9.38 19.70 4.47
C SER A 99 8.62 18.78 3.54
N ILE A 100 7.51 19.27 3.01
CA ILE A 100 6.75 18.55 1.97
C ILE A 100 7.20 19.13 0.63
N ASN A 101 7.76 18.28 -0.23
CA ASN A 101 8.03 18.67 -1.61
C ASN A 101 6.79 18.44 -2.49
N ASP A 102 6.73 19.11 -3.64
CA ASP A 102 5.61 19.01 -4.58
C ASP A 102 5.91 18.04 -5.73
N GLU A 103 7.12 17.49 -5.78
CA GLU A 103 7.50 16.51 -6.78
C GLU A 103 6.94 15.14 -6.42
N VAL A 104 6.48 14.40 -7.42
CA VAL A 104 6.03 13.01 -7.24
C VAL A 104 7.26 12.15 -6.95
N ALA A 105 7.21 11.42 -5.86
CA ALA A 105 8.31 10.56 -5.44
C ALA A 105 8.46 9.37 -6.38
N ASP A 106 9.70 8.95 -6.60
CA ASP A 106 9.98 7.73 -7.33
C ASP A 106 9.66 6.47 -6.49
N ALA A 107 9.52 5.34 -7.17
CA ALA A 107 9.19 4.07 -6.53
C ALA A 107 10.27 3.60 -5.53
N GLU A 108 11.54 3.96 -5.75
CA GLU A 108 12.66 3.59 -4.88
C GLU A 108 12.60 4.34 -3.55
N SER A 109 12.31 5.65 -3.58
CA SER A 109 12.13 6.49 -2.39
C SER A 109 10.98 5.98 -1.51
N LEU A 110 9.86 5.60 -2.14
CA LEU A 110 8.73 5.00 -1.43
C LEU A 110 9.11 3.64 -0.83
N ALA A 111 9.78 2.77 -1.59
CA ALA A 111 10.21 1.45 -1.10
C ALA A 111 11.18 1.55 0.09
N LYS A 112 12.14 2.48 0.04
CA LYS A 112 13.05 2.77 1.17
C LYS A 112 12.29 3.25 2.40
N THR A 113 11.29 4.10 2.21
CA THR A 113 10.43 4.60 3.28
C THR A 113 9.62 3.48 3.93
N LEU A 114 9.02 2.60 3.13
CA LEU A 114 8.27 1.45 3.63
C LEU A 114 9.18 0.49 4.39
N LEU A 115 10.38 0.20 3.87
CA LEU A 115 11.36 -0.62 4.57
C LEU A 115 11.77 -0.01 5.91
N ALA A 116 12.01 1.29 5.97
CA ALA A 116 12.34 1.97 7.22
C ALA A 116 11.19 1.99 8.23
N ALA A 117 9.93 2.07 7.73
CA ALA A 117 8.73 2.10 8.56
C ALA A 117 8.35 0.71 9.11
N PHE A 118 8.57 -0.35 8.34
CA PHE A 118 8.16 -1.72 8.62
C PHE A 118 9.35 -2.69 8.58
N SER A 119 10.50 -2.28 9.11
CA SER A 119 11.73 -3.09 9.08
C SER A 119 11.58 -4.42 9.80
N ASP A 120 10.72 -4.51 10.79
CA ASP A 120 10.33 -5.72 11.51
C ASP A 120 9.39 -6.66 10.72
N HIS A 121 8.79 -6.16 9.63
CA HIS A 121 7.97 -6.93 8.70
C HIS A 121 8.73 -7.39 7.45
N LEU A 122 10.06 -7.27 7.47
CA LEU A 122 10.89 -7.77 6.37
C LEU A 122 10.79 -9.29 6.29
N GLY A 123 10.49 -9.80 5.11
CA GLY A 123 10.41 -11.22 4.79
C GLY A 123 11.42 -11.63 3.72
N VAL A 124 12.06 -12.78 3.94
CA VAL A 124 12.95 -13.41 2.97
C VAL A 124 12.31 -14.70 2.48
N GLU A 125 12.14 -14.84 1.18
CA GLU A 125 11.56 -16.06 0.60
C GLU A 125 12.42 -17.29 0.94
N THR A 126 11.78 -18.35 1.43
CA THR A 126 12.48 -19.57 1.90
C THR A 126 13.08 -20.39 0.75
N SER A 127 12.40 -20.42 -0.39
CA SER A 127 12.90 -21.03 -1.63
C SER A 127 12.22 -20.37 -2.83
N PRO A 128 12.90 -20.21 -3.97
CA PRO A 128 12.35 -19.52 -5.13
C PRO A 128 10.98 -20.05 -5.56
N GLY A 129 9.99 -19.17 -5.65
CA GLY A 129 8.62 -19.48 -6.06
C GLY A 129 7.74 -20.13 -4.99
N SER A 130 8.25 -20.30 -3.76
CA SER A 130 7.48 -20.93 -2.67
C SER A 130 6.34 -20.06 -2.14
N ARG A 131 6.43 -18.73 -2.30
CA ARG A 131 5.55 -17.76 -1.66
C ARG A 131 5.51 -17.87 -0.12
N ILE A 132 6.53 -18.52 0.45
CA ILE A 132 6.71 -18.69 1.90
C ILE A 132 7.90 -17.84 2.33
N TYR A 133 7.70 -16.99 3.31
CA TYR A 133 8.68 -16.01 3.77
C TYR A 133 9.04 -16.26 5.23
N ARG A 134 10.34 -16.23 5.50
CA ARG A 134 10.85 -16.13 6.86
C ARG A 134 10.86 -14.67 7.24
N LEU A 135 10.13 -14.33 8.30
CA LEU A 135 9.97 -13.01 8.88
C LEU A 135 10.93 -12.81 10.05
N ALA A 136 11.06 -11.58 10.53
CA ALA A 136 11.79 -11.28 11.76
C ALA A 136 11.21 -12.09 12.93
N GLY A 137 12.06 -12.51 13.87
CA GLY A 137 11.66 -13.33 15.03
C GLY A 137 11.40 -14.81 14.71
N ASP A 138 11.97 -15.34 13.61
CA ASP A 138 11.86 -16.75 13.17
C ASP A 138 10.43 -17.22 12.85
N TYR A 139 9.54 -16.31 12.58
CA TYR A 139 8.20 -16.64 12.10
C TYR A 139 8.21 -16.95 10.60
N THR A 140 7.27 -17.79 10.18
CA THR A 140 7.06 -18.12 8.77
C THR A 140 5.67 -17.64 8.36
N GLY A 141 5.60 -16.88 7.27
CA GLY A 141 4.37 -16.35 6.70
C GLY A 141 4.19 -16.77 5.24
N HIS A 142 2.96 -16.89 4.80
CA HIS A 142 2.60 -17.13 3.41
C HIS A 142 2.15 -15.81 2.77
N LEU A 143 2.70 -15.49 1.61
CA LEU A 143 2.19 -14.35 0.83
C LEU A 143 0.73 -14.61 0.47
N ASP A 144 -0.10 -13.59 0.69
CA ASP A 144 -1.53 -13.67 0.41
C ASP A 144 -1.75 -14.17 -1.04
N LYS A 145 -2.69 -15.10 -1.19
CA LYS A 145 -3.03 -15.69 -2.50
C LYS A 145 -3.50 -14.64 -3.51
N ASP A 146 -4.14 -13.58 -3.02
CA ASP A 146 -4.69 -12.50 -3.81
C ASP A 146 -3.68 -11.35 -4.04
N ALA A 147 -2.43 -11.50 -3.53
CA ALA A 147 -1.35 -10.56 -3.80
C ALA A 147 -1.01 -10.50 -5.29
N HIS A 148 -1.03 -9.31 -5.86
CA HIS A 148 -0.76 -9.06 -7.27
C HIS A 148 0.74 -9.06 -7.59
N ILE A 149 1.57 -8.74 -6.61
CA ILE A 149 3.02 -8.75 -6.78
C ILE A 149 3.50 -10.18 -6.98
N LYS A 150 4.34 -10.38 -8.01
CA LYS A 150 5.07 -11.65 -8.18
C LYS A 150 5.99 -11.84 -7.00
N ALA A 151 5.95 -13.00 -6.35
CA ALA A 151 6.73 -13.32 -5.15
C ALA A 151 8.20 -12.90 -5.28
N PRO A 152 8.64 -11.79 -4.67
CA PRO A 152 10.02 -11.34 -4.70
C PRO A 152 10.86 -12.11 -3.66
N ARG A 153 12.18 -12.15 -3.84
CA ARG A 153 13.05 -12.76 -2.82
C ARG A 153 13.01 -12.05 -1.47
N LEU A 154 12.77 -10.75 -1.51
CA LEU A 154 12.61 -9.89 -0.34
C LEU A 154 11.30 -9.13 -0.47
N LEU A 155 10.54 -9.03 0.59
CA LEU A 155 9.36 -8.19 0.68
C LEU A 155 9.30 -7.49 2.03
N VAL A 156 8.55 -6.41 2.07
CA VAL A 156 8.11 -5.76 3.31
C VAL A 156 6.59 -5.87 3.36
N ALA A 157 6.08 -6.58 4.37
CA ALA A 157 4.65 -6.72 4.55
C ALA A 157 4.05 -5.45 5.19
N SER A 158 2.97 -4.94 4.64
CA SER A 158 2.19 -3.87 5.27
C SER A 158 1.36 -4.40 6.44
N GLU A 159 0.98 -5.67 6.37
CA GLU A 159 0.18 -6.35 7.39
C GLU A 159 0.63 -7.82 7.52
N ILE A 160 0.68 -8.31 8.75
CA ILE A 160 0.91 -9.71 9.07
C ILE A 160 -0.28 -10.19 9.89
N VAL A 161 -1.05 -11.12 9.33
CA VAL A 161 -2.27 -11.65 9.96
C VAL A 161 -2.08 -13.10 10.36
N GLU A 162 -2.38 -13.42 11.62
CA GLU A 162 -2.41 -14.80 12.08
C GLU A 162 -3.74 -15.46 11.68
N VAL A 163 -3.65 -16.56 10.94
CA VAL A 163 -4.81 -17.33 10.51
C VAL A 163 -4.86 -18.65 11.29
N GLN A 164 -5.88 -18.82 12.10
CA GLN A 164 -6.21 -20.06 12.86
C GLN A 164 -5.05 -20.62 13.71
N GLY A 165 -4.21 -19.75 14.28
CA GLY A 165 -3.21 -20.15 15.27
C GLY A 165 -1.99 -20.92 14.73
N LYS A 166 -1.79 -21.00 13.40
CA LYS A 166 -0.68 -21.77 12.81
C LYS A 166 -0.03 -21.18 11.57
N ALA A 167 -0.66 -20.27 10.88
CA ALA A 167 -0.12 -19.67 9.66
C ALA A 167 -0.22 -18.15 9.71
N LEU A 168 0.88 -17.47 9.39
CA LEU A 168 0.86 -16.02 9.17
C LEU A 168 0.61 -15.77 7.68
N THR A 169 -0.29 -14.83 7.39
CA THR A 169 -0.47 -14.29 6.04
C THR A 169 0.19 -12.93 5.98
N VAL A 170 1.02 -12.70 4.98
CA VAL A 170 1.69 -11.43 4.71
C VAL A 170 1.01 -10.73 3.53
N LYS A 171 0.70 -9.47 3.72
CA LYS A 171 0.09 -8.58 2.73
C LYS A 171 0.98 -7.38 2.48
#